data_de466f09674d252eabe46e01182c8328
#
_entry.id   de466f09674d252eabe46e01182c8328
#
_cell.length_a   1.000
_cell.length_b   1.000
_cell.length_c   1.000
_cell.angle_alpha   90.00
_cell.angle_beta   90.00
_cell.angle_gamma   90.00
#
_symmetry.space_group_name_H-M   'P 1'
#
loop_
_entity.id
_entity.type
_entity.pdbx_description
1 polymer ?
#
loop_
_entity_poly.entity_id
_entity_poly.type
_entity_poly.pdbx_seq_one_letter_code
_entity_poly.pdbx_strand_id
1 'polypeptide(L)'
;ADIPVLFTAVTDPAGSGLVAPNDAPGANLTGTSDMNPVSQQIALGKQLIPDAKKVAIMYCSSESNSKIQSDLAEAAIKEQGMESVVKTVSAIDEAKSAIESLKGQVDFIYIPTDNTLADGMTSVSAAANECGIPTIVGESGMVGNGAFATYGINYYELGKTTAAMAVKILKGEAEPASMPIEYQTDKSVLEVAINTETADKLGITIPDEVKSTATLLP
;
A
#
# COMPACT_ATOMS: atom_id res chain seq x y z
N ALA A 1 -16.53 -16.58 -19.88
CA ALA A 1 -17.47 -15.60 -20.48
C ALA A 1 -16.95 -15.23 -21.86
N ASP A 2 -17.87 -14.97 -22.81
CA ASP A 2 -17.51 -14.57 -24.18
C ASP A 2 -17.34 -13.05 -24.34
N ILE A 3 -17.40 -12.33 -23.21
CA ILE A 3 -17.21 -10.88 -23.16
C ILE A 3 -15.85 -10.54 -22.58
N PRO A 4 -15.18 -9.47 -23.03
CA PRO A 4 -14.00 -8.93 -22.37
C PRO A 4 -14.27 -8.58 -20.90
N VAL A 5 -13.35 -8.91 -20.03
CA VAL A 5 -13.40 -8.56 -18.60
C VAL A 5 -12.15 -7.76 -18.26
N LEU A 6 -12.35 -6.61 -17.63
CA LEU A 6 -11.25 -5.81 -17.07
C LEU A 6 -11.40 -5.73 -15.56
N PHE A 7 -10.33 -6.10 -14.87
CA PHE A 7 -10.21 -5.82 -13.45
C PHE A 7 -9.47 -4.50 -13.22
N THR A 8 -9.64 -3.94 -12.06
CA THR A 8 -8.87 -2.79 -11.59
C THR A 8 -8.34 -3.09 -10.19
N ALA A 9 -7.15 -2.60 -9.89
CA ALA A 9 -6.55 -2.69 -8.55
C ALA A 9 -6.42 -4.14 -8.03
N VAL A 10 -5.79 -5.01 -8.81
CA VAL A 10 -5.37 -6.33 -8.37
C VAL A 10 -3.86 -6.34 -8.19
N THR A 11 -3.38 -6.60 -6.99
CA THR A 11 -1.97 -6.45 -6.63
C THR A 11 -1.04 -7.32 -7.48
N ASP A 12 -1.32 -8.63 -7.58
CA ASP A 12 -0.58 -9.56 -8.44
C ASP A 12 -1.54 -10.45 -9.23
N PRO A 13 -1.95 -10.02 -10.43
CA PRO A 13 -2.89 -10.78 -11.25
C PRO A 13 -2.37 -12.16 -11.68
N ALA A 14 -1.09 -12.27 -12.01
CA ALA A 14 -0.49 -13.55 -12.39
C ALA A 14 -0.30 -14.47 -11.18
N GLY A 15 0.22 -13.97 -10.07
CA GLY A 15 0.40 -14.73 -8.84
C GLY A 15 -0.91 -15.19 -8.21
N SER A 16 -2.00 -14.45 -8.41
CA SER A 16 -3.35 -14.86 -7.99
C SER A 16 -4.05 -15.81 -8.97
N GLY A 17 -3.41 -16.12 -10.11
CA GLY A 17 -3.94 -17.05 -11.10
C GLY A 17 -5.09 -16.50 -11.96
N LEU A 18 -5.28 -15.16 -11.98
CA LEU A 18 -6.28 -14.52 -12.83
C LEU A 18 -5.87 -14.48 -14.29
N VAL A 19 -4.58 -14.28 -14.54
CA VAL A 19 -3.99 -14.25 -15.89
C VAL A 19 -2.78 -15.19 -15.93
N ALA A 20 -2.27 -15.49 -17.15
CA ALA A 20 -1.02 -16.25 -17.29
C ALA A 20 0.17 -15.35 -16.92
N PRO A 21 1.03 -14.81 -17.81
CA PRO A 21 1.93 -13.74 -17.41
C PRO A 21 1.23 -12.38 -17.51
N ASN A 22 1.69 -11.40 -16.72
CA ASN A 22 1.12 -10.04 -16.72
C ASN A 22 1.34 -9.29 -18.05
N ASP A 23 2.38 -9.62 -18.80
CA ASP A 23 2.70 -9.01 -20.10
C ASP A 23 1.90 -9.61 -21.27
N ALA A 24 1.29 -10.79 -21.10
CA ALA A 24 0.44 -11.44 -22.09
C ALA A 24 -0.64 -12.29 -21.40
N PRO A 25 -1.75 -11.70 -20.92
CA PRO A 25 -2.78 -12.37 -20.14
C PRO A 25 -3.34 -13.67 -20.70
N GLY A 26 -3.42 -13.80 -22.04
CA GLY A 26 -3.70 -15.05 -22.74
C GLY A 26 -5.16 -15.48 -22.78
N ALA A 27 -6.08 -14.70 -22.18
CA ALA A 27 -7.51 -14.99 -22.13
C ALA A 27 -8.34 -13.72 -22.37
N ASN A 28 -9.66 -13.76 -22.12
CA ASN A 28 -10.54 -12.59 -22.25
C ASN A 28 -10.49 -11.63 -21.04
N LEU A 29 -9.43 -11.69 -20.23
CA LEU A 29 -9.26 -10.97 -18.97
C LEU A 29 -7.96 -10.18 -18.99
N THR A 30 -8.02 -8.89 -18.68
CA THR A 30 -6.87 -7.99 -18.47
C THR A 30 -7.24 -6.91 -17.47
N GLY A 31 -6.36 -5.94 -17.20
CA GLY A 31 -6.67 -4.84 -16.29
C GLY A 31 -5.45 -4.13 -15.73
N THR A 32 -5.61 -3.53 -14.56
CA THR A 32 -4.55 -2.77 -13.90
C THR A 32 -4.18 -3.36 -12.54
N SER A 33 -2.88 -3.29 -12.23
CA SER A 33 -2.36 -3.68 -10.93
C SER A 33 -2.19 -2.47 -10.01
N ASP A 34 -2.50 -2.65 -8.73
CA ASP A 34 -2.22 -1.70 -7.67
C ASP A 34 -0.99 -2.09 -6.84
N MET A 35 -0.08 -2.88 -7.40
CA MET A 35 1.18 -3.17 -6.74
C MET A 35 1.89 -1.87 -6.35
N ASN A 36 2.03 -1.67 -5.05
CA ASN A 36 2.63 -0.47 -4.51
C ASN A 36 4.16 -0.46 -4.60
N PRO A 37 4.78 0.71 -4.63
CA PRO A 37 6.22 0.85 -4.54
C PRO A 37 6.73 0.62 -3.11
N VAL A 38 6.64 -0.61 -2.62
CA VAL A 38 6.90 -0.99 -1.20
C VAL A 38 8.27 -0.52 -0.71
N SER A 39 9.31 -0.61 -1.55
CA SER A 39 10.65 -0.14 -1.18
C SER A 39 10.68 1.37 -0.91
N GLN A 40 9.94 2.15 -1.68
CA GLN A 40 9.83 3.60 -1.50
C GLN A 40 8.98 3.94 -0.26
N GLN A 41 7.97 3.14 0.07
CA GLN A 41 7.19 3.29 1.31
C GLN A 41 8.08 3.08 2.54
N ILE A 42 8.91 2.04 2.53
CA ILE A 42 9.86 1.79 3.62
C ILE A 42 10.93 2.90 3.68
N ALA A 43 11.43 3.36 2.54
CA ALA A 43 12.37 4.49 2.48
C ALA A 43 11.76 5.78 3.03
N LEU A 44 10.49 6.08 2.70
CA LEU A 44 9.75 7.20 3.29
C LEU A 44 9.66 7.08 4.82
N GLY A 45 9.32 5.89 5.32
CA GLY A 45 9.30 5.62 6.76
C GLY A 45 10.64 5.92 7.42
N LYS A 46 11.74 5.48 6.81
CA LYS A 46 13.10 5.77 7.29
C LYS A 46 13.47 7.26 7.19
N GLN A 47 12.97 7.97 6.18
CA GLN A 47 13.19 9.41 6.02
C GLN A 47 12.43 10.23 7.07
N LEU A 48 11.19 9.84 7.38
CA LEU A 48 10.35 10.48 8.40
C LEU A 48 10.77 10.12 9.83
N ILE A 49 11.40 8.96 10.03
CA ILE A 49 11.87 8.43 11.32
C ILE A 49 13.33 8.00 11.16
N PRO A 50 14.28 8.96 11.10
CA PRO A 50 15.67 8.67 10.73
C PRO A 50 16.39 7.67 11.67
N ASP A 51 16.02 7.67 12.94
CA ASP A 51 16.60 6.79 13.95
C ASP A 51 15.97 5.40 14.00
N ALA A 52 14.98 5.11 13.15
CA ALA A 52 14.31 3.82 13.10
C ALA A 52 15.29 2.67 12.85
N LYS A 53 15.18 1.62 13.67
CA LYS A 53 15.99 0.40 13.62
C LYS A 53 15.14 -0.85 13.47
N LYS A 54 13.89 -0.81 13.91
CA LYS A 54 13.01 -1.98 13.92
C LYS A 54 11.60 -1.62 13.49
N VAL A 55 11.07 -2.37 12.52
CA VAL A 55 9.79 -2.13 11.86
C VAL A 55 8.89 -3.35 12.06
N ALA A 56 7.66 -3.13 12.52
CA ALA A 56 6.64 -4.17 12.43
C ALA A 56 5.98 -4.14 11.05
N ILE A 57 5.75 -5.31 10.45
CA ILE A 57 4.91 -5.47 9.27
C ILE A 57 3.62 -6.11 9.75
N MET A 58 2.49 -5.40 9.65
CA MET A 58 1.20 -5.89 10.14
C MET A 58 0.20 -6.04 8.99
N TYR A 59 -0.41 -7.22 8.89
CA TYR A 59 -1.41 -7.50 7.87
C TYR A 59 -2.38 -8.61 8.30
N CYS A 60 -3.52 -8.72 7.58
CA CYS A 60 -4.48 -9.79 7.79
C CYS A 60 -4.01 -11.09 7.10
N SER A 61 -3.92 -12.18 7.86
CA SER A 61 -3.36 -13.46 7.40
C SER A 61 -4.18 -14.13 6.28
N SER A 62 -5.43 -13.74 6.08
CA SER A 62 -6.29 -14.23 5.00
C SER A 62 -6.09 -13.51 3.67
N GLU A 63 -5.30 -12.43 3.63
CA GLU A 63 -5.08 -11.60 2.43
C GLU A 63 -3.75 -11.94 1.75
N SER A 64 -3.80 -12.65 0.62
CA SER A 64 -2.62 -13.05 -0.15
C SER A 64 -1.85 -11.87 -0.75
N ASN A 65 -2.58 -10.81 -1.18
CA ASN A 65 -2.00 -9.54 -1.65
C ASN A 65 -1.13 -8.89 -0.58
N SER A 66 -1.59 -8.89 0.68
CA SER A 66 -0.85 -8.34 1.82
C SER A 66 0.41 -9.15 2.14
N LYS A 67 0.33 -10.49 2.01
CA LYS A 67 1.50 -11.36 2.21
C LYS A 67 2.60 -11.07 1.18
N ILE A 68 2.24 -10.89 -0.09
CA ILE A 68 3.20 -10.55 -1.15
C ILE A 68 3.93 -9.24 -0.83
N GLN A 69 3.17 -8.21 -0.44
CA GLN A 69 3.75 -6.91 -0.07
C GLN A 69 4.57 -6.99 1.23
N SER A 70 4.18 -7.86 2.17
CA SER A 70 4.96 -8.14 3.39
C SER A 70 6.35 -8.68 3.05
N ASP A 71 6.45 -9.63 2.12
CA ASP A 71 7.74 -10.20 1.71
C ASP A 71 8.63 -9.15 1.03
N LEU A 72 8.05 -8.27 0.22
CA LEU A 72 8.76 -7.14 -0.37
C LEU A 72 9.21 -6.13 0.70
N ALA A 73 8.38 -5.89 1.72
CA ALA A 73 8.71 -4.99 2.81
C ALA A 73 9.85 -5.54 3.68
N GLU A 74 9.88 -6.84 3.99
CA GLU A 74 10.99 -7.47 4.71
C GLU A 74 12.33 -7.24 3.98
N ALA A 75 12.35 -7.44 2.66
CA ALA A 75 13.54 -7.20 1.84
C ALA A 75 13.96 -5.71 1.90
N ALA A 76 13.01 -4.79 1.71
CA ALA A 76 13.27 -3.36 1.73
C ALA A 76 13.74 -2.85 3.10
N ILE A 77 13.15 -3.33 4.20
CA ILE A 77 13.56 -3.00 5.57
C ILE A 77 15.01 -3.42 5.80
N LYS A 78 15.38 -4.62 5.37
CA LYS A 78 16.76 -5.12 5.46
C LYS A 78 17.74 -4.29 4.63
N GLU A 79 17.34 -3.90 3.40
CA GLU A 79 18.16 -3.02 2.54
C GLU A 79 18.41 -1.64 3.18
N GLN A 80 17.44 -1.13 3.95
CA GLN A 80 17.57 0.12 4.73
C GLN A 80 18.34 -0.07 6.06
N GLY A 81 18.89 -1.24 6.31
CA GLY A 81 19.67 -1.55 7.52
C GLY A 81 18.83 -1.64 8.79
N MET A 82 17.53 -1.94 8.67
CA MET A 82 16.61 -2.11 9.79
C MET A 82 16.26 -3.60 9.99
N GLU A 83 15.70 -3.91 11.15
CA GLU A 83 15.14 -5.22 11.48
C GLU A 83 13.62 -5.21 11.26
N SER A 84 13.07 -6.33 10.79
CA SER A 84 11.62 -6.52 10.66
C SER A 84 11.07 -7.52 11.68
N VAL A 85 9.82 -7.31 12.09
CA VAL A 85 9.01 -8.31 12.78
C VAL A 85 7.63 -8.38 12.13
N VAL A 86 7.23 -9.57 11.70
CA VAL A 86 5.91 -9.78 11.11
C VAL A 86 4.88 -10.03 12.21
N LYS A 87 3.77 -9.31 12.16
CA LYS A 87 2.63 -9.44 13.07
C LYS A 87 1.34 -9.59 12.27
N THR A 88 0.81 -10.78 12.22
CA THR A 88 -0.47 -11.03 11.54
C THR A 88 -1.65 -10.96 12.49
N VAL A 89 -2.79 -10.57 11.95
CA VAL A 89 -4.11 -10.66 12.57
C VAL A 89 -5.03 -11.51 11.69
N SER A 90 -6.05 -12.12 12.25
CA SER A 90 -7.05 -12.86 11.49
C SER A 90 -8.35 -12.07 11.28
N ALA A 91 -8.55 -11.02 12.07
CA ALA A 91 -9.68 -10.11 11.97
C ALA A 91 -9.31 -8.74 12.57
N ILE A 92 -10.11 -7.74 12.23
CA ILE A 92 -9.87 -6.35 12.64
C ILE A 92 -9.87 -6.16 14.18
N ASP A 93 -10.69 -6.91 14.88
CA ASP A 93 -10.81 -6.84 16.37
C ASP A 93 -9.51 -7.23 17.09
N GLU A 94 -8.62 -7.99 16.43
CA GLU A 94 -7.32 -8.36 16.99
C GLU A 94 -6.28 -7.25 16.82
N ALA A 95 -6.51 -6.28 15.91
CA ALA A 95 -5.51 -5.28 15.54
C ALA A 95 -5.07 -4.44 16.75
N LYS A 96 -6.00 -4.02 17.61
CA LYS A 96 -5.66 -3.22 18.78
C LYS A 96 -4.67 -3.96 19.72
N SER A 97 -4.99 -5.19 20.10
CA SER A 97 -4.11 -5.97 20.99
C SER A 97 -2.77 -6.32 20.34
N ALA A 98 -2.77 -6.54 19.01
CA ALA A 98 -1.56 -6.75 18.24
C ALA A 98 -0.64 -5.51 18.31
N ILE A 99 -1.19 -4.31 18.08
CA ILE A 99 -0.47 -3.03 18.16
C ILE A 99 0.03 -2.77 19.58
N GLU A 100 -0.82 -2.95 20.61
CA GLU A 100 -0.42 -2.79 22.01
C GLU A 100 0.78 -3.68 22.39
N SER A 101 0.84 -4.89 21.83
CA SER A 101 1.97 -5.81 22.04
C SER A 101 3.27 -5.32 21.42
N LEU A 102 3.22 -4.38 20.46
CA LEU A 102 4.39 -3.80 19.79
C LEU A 102 4.93 -2.54 20.47
N LYS A 103 4.21 -2.00 21.46
CA LYS A 103 4.58 -0.77 22.15
C LYS A 103 5.99 -0.87 22.76
N GLY A 104 6.86 0.09 22.39
CA GLY A 104 8.25 0.12 22.82
C GLY A 104 9.16 -0.96 22.22
N GLN A 105 8.65 -1.75 21.26
CA GLN A 105 9.42 -2.81 20.61
C GLN A 105 9.80 -2.47 19.17
N VAL A 106 9.09 -1.52 18.55
CA VAL A 106 9.30 -1.10 17.16
C VAL A 106 9.23 0.42 17.02
N ASP A 107 9.83 0.94 15.97
CA ASP A 107 9.91 2.38 15.71
C ASP A 107 8.76 2.86 14.82
N PHE A 108 8.24 1.99 13.95
CA PHE A 108 7.01 2.21 13.20
C PHE A 108 6.37 0.88 12.76
N ILE A 109 5.11 0.95 12.35
CA ILE A 109 4.39 -0.18 11.74
C ILE A 109 4.21 0.11 10.25
N TYR A 110 4.59 -0.85 9.41
CA TYR A 110 4.20 -0.88 7.99
C TYR A 110 2.96 -1.73 7.83
N ILE A 111 1.94 -1.19 7.18
CA ILE A 111 0.68 -1.89 6.85
C ILE A 111 0.51 -1.82 5.33
N PRO A 112 0.61 -2.93 4.59
CA PRO A 112 0.42 -2.95 3.15
C PRO A 112 -1.01 -2.57 2.74
N THR A 113 -1.33 -2.65 1.46
CA THR A 113 -2.71 -2.52 0.96
C THR A 113 -3.50 -3.75 1.39
N ASP A 114 -4.05 -3.69 2.59
CA ASP A 114 -4.80 -4.74 3.29
C ASP A 114 -6.24 -4.28 3.46
N ASN A 115 -7.19 -4.98 2.81
CA ASN A 115 -8.60 -4.54 2.81
C ASN A 115 -9.21 -4.58 4.21
N THR A 116 -8.89 -5.62 4.99
CA THR A 116 -9.40 -5.77 6.35
C THR A 116 -8.93 -4.65 7.27
N LEU A 117 -7.63 -4.30 7.20
CA LEU A 117 -7.06 -3.22 8.01
C LEU A 117 -7.46 -1.83 7.49
N ALA A 118 -7.61 -1.67 6.16
CA ALA A 118 -8.07 -0.42 5.55
C ALA A 118 -9.50 -0.08 5.98
N ASP A 119 -10.42 -1.05 5.96
CA ASP A 119 -11.80 -0.88 6.43
C ASP A 119 -11.88 -0.46 7.91
N GLY A 120 -10.96 -0.97 8.73
CA GLY A 120 -10.86 -0.64 10.16
C GLY A 120 -9.83 0.44 10.50
N MET A 121 -9.27 1.15 9.51
CA MET A 121 -8.07 1.98 9.67
C MET A 121 -8.20 3.05 10.75
N THR A 122 -9.36 3.64 10.92
CA THR A 122 -9.61 4.62 12.00
C THR A 122 -9.30 4.04 13.39
N SER A 123 -9.70 2.79 13.65
CA SER A 123 -9.43 2.10 14.92
C SER A 123 -7.98 1.67 15.04
N VAL A 124 -7.39 1.19 13.93
CA VAL A 124 -5.97 0.79 13.84
C VAL A 124 -5.07 1.99 14.11
N SER A 125 -5.33 3.12 13.45
CA SER A 125 -4.57 4.37 13.64
C SER A 125 -4.69 4.91 15.05
N ALA A 126 -5.91 4.90 15.63
CA ALA A 126 -6.11 5.33 17.01
C ALA A 126 -5.26 4.50 17.98
N ALA A 127 -5.27 3.16 17.85
CA ALA A 127 -4.48 2.27 18.70
C ALA A 127 -2.96 2.51 18.53
N ALA A 128 -2.49 2.69 17.30
CA ALA A 128 -1.08 2.97 17.01
C ALA A 128 -0.65 4.32 17.61
N ASN A 129 -1.45 5.36 17.45
CA ASN A 129 -1.20 6.70 17.99
C ASN A 129 -1.21 6.70 19.52
N GLU A 130 -2.13 5.97 20.18
CA GLU A 130 -2.14 5.77 21.65
C GLU A 130 -0.87 5.06 22.16
N CYS A 131 -0.31 4.18 21.32
CA CYS A 131 0.95 3.50 21.64
C CYS A 131 2.20 4.35 21.31
N GLY A 132 2.03 5.49 20.62
CA GLY A 132 3.13 6.33 20.15
C GLY A 132 3.91 5.71 18.99
N ILE A 133 3.25 4.87 18.16
CA ILE A 133 3.88 4.15 17.06
C ILE A 133 3.35 4.73 15.72
N PRO A 134 4.18 5.42 14.92
CA PRO A 134 3.78 5.88 13.60
C PRO A 134 3.49 4.73 12.64
N THR A 135 2.57 4.95 11.70
CA THR A 135 2.17 3.96 10.70
C THR A 135 2.51 4.44 9.29
N ILE A 136 3.24 3.61 8.54
CA ILE A 136 3.45 3.77 7.10
C ILE A 136 2.54 2.77 6.39
N VAL A 137 1.71 3.26 5.48
CA VAL A 137 0.60 2.45 4.95
C VAL A 137 0.61 2.34 3.43
N GLY A 138 -0.15 1.40 2.90
CA GLY A 138 -0.17 1.06 1.48
C GLY A 138 -0.77 2.15 0.57
N GLU A 139 -1.72 2.96 1.07
CA GLU A 139 -2.43 3.91 0.21
C GLU A 139 -2.98 5.13 0.99
N SER A 140 -3.36 6.21 0.26
CA SER A 140 -3.72 7.50 0.84
C SER A 140 -5.06 7.54 1.58
N GLY A 141 -6.02 6.66 1.25
CA GLY A 141 -7.27 6.55 2.00
C GLY A 141 -7.04 6.09 3.44
N MET A 142 -6.06 5.21 3.67
CA MET A 142 -5.66 4.83 5.03
C MET A 142 -5.06 6.01 5.79
N VAL A 143 -4.31 6.91 5.12
CA VAL A 143 -3.78 8.15 5.72
C VAL A 143 -4.91 9.10 6.08
N GLY A 144 -5.91 9.24 5.21
CA GLY A 144 -7.14 10.00 5.49
C GLY A 144 -7.93 9.48 6.69
N ASN A 145 -7.77 8.19 7.03
CA ASN A 145 -8.36 7.55 8.20
C ASN A 145 -7.43 7.50 9.43
N GLY A 146 -6.41 8.37 9.46
CA GLY A 146 -5.58 8.62 10.63
C GLY A 146 -4.22 7.91 10.64
N ALA A 147 -3.85 7.13 9.61
CA ALA A 147 -2.48 6.63 9.47
C ALA A 147 -1.51 7.81 9.24
N PHE A 148 -0.23 7.61 9.55
CA PHE A 148 0.74 8.71 9.51
C PHE A 148 1.11 9.09 8.08
N ALA A 149 1.59 8.16 7.25
CA ALA A 149 2.06 8.50 5.91
C ALA A 149 2.01 7.32 4.94
N THR A 150 1.99 7.66 3.65
CA THR A 150 2.19 6.71 2.55
C THR A 150 3.00 7.33 1.41
N TYR A 151 3.63 6.49 0.61
CA TYR A 151 4.03 6.76 -0.76
C TYR A 151 3.31 5.75 -1.63
N GLY A 152 2.24 6.15 -2.26
CA GLY A 152 1.30 5.22 -2.87
C GLY A 152 0.82 5.63 -4.25
N ILE A 153 0.06 4.73 -4.85
CA ILE A 153 -0.61 4.95 -6.11
C ILE A 153 -1.85 5.83 -5.93
N ASN A 154 -2.18 6.56 -6.98
CA ASN A 154 -3.42 7.30 -7.05
C ASN A 154 -4.51 6.43 -7.70
N TYR A 155 -5.47 5.96 -6.92
CA TYR A 155 -6.54 5.06 -7.39
C TYR A 155 -7.46 5.71 -8.43
N TYR A 156 -7.64 7.04 -8.40
CA TYR A 156 -8.40 7.75 -9.42
C TYR A 156 -7.69 7.67 -10.78
N GLU A 157 -6.39 7.89 -10.83
CA GLU A 157 -5.60 7.78 -12.04
C GLU A 157 -5.50 6.30 -12.51
N LEU A 158 -5.42 5.34 -11.58
CA LEU A 158 -5.47 3.92 -11.90
C LEU A 158 -6.80 3.55 -12.57
N GLY A 159 -7.91 4.05 -12.05
CA GLY A 159 -9.24 3.87 -12.66
C GLY A 159 -9.34 4.47 -14.07
N LYS A 160 -8.73 5.63 -14.30
CA LYS A 160 -8.64 6.25 -15.65
C LYS A 160 -7.83 5.38 -16.61
N THR A 161 -6.74 4.78 -16.14
CA THR A 161 -5.94 3.83 -16.92
C THR A 161 -6.78 2.62 -17.32
N THR A 162 -7.49 2.01 -16.37
CA THR A 162 -8.41 0.89 -16.66
C THR A 162 -9.48 1.28 -17.67
N ALA A 163 -10.07 2.47 -17.53
CA ALA A 163 -11.06 2.98 -18.48
C ALA A 163 -10.47 3.18 -19.87
N ALA A 164 -9.24 3.68 -19.99
CA ALA A 164 -8.56 3.84 -21.27
C ALA A 164 -8.31 2.48 -21.97
N MET A 165 -7.94 1.44 -21.18
CA MET A 165 -7.84 0.06 -21.68
C MET A 165 -9.19 -0.43 -22.22
N ALA A 166 -10.28 -0.22 -21.48
CA ALA A 166 -11.62 -0.59 -21.88
C ALA A 166 -12.03 0.07 -23.22
N VAL A 167 -11.72 1.36 -23.40
CA VAL A 167 -12.00 2.10 -24.63
C VAL A 167 -11.29 1.48 -25.84
N LYS A 168 -10.02 1.10 -25.72
CA LYS A 168 -9.27 0.43 -26.79
C LYS A 168 -9.92 -0.89 -27.20
N ILE A 169 -10.37 -1.69 -26.25
CA ILE A 169 -11.05 -2.96 -26.50
C ILE A 169 -12.40 -2.73 -27.19
N LEU A 170 -13.20 -1.79 -26.70
CA LEU A 170 -14.52 -1.47 -27.26
C LEU A 170 -14.44 -0.93 -28.69
N LYS A 171 -13.33 -0.28 -29.05
CA LYS A 171 -13.05 0.18 -30.42
C LYS A 171 -12.47 -0.90 -31.33
N GLY A 172 -12.15 -2.09 -30.81
CA GLY A 172 -11.46 -3.14 -31.56
C GLY A 172 -9.99 -2.84 -31.85
N GLU A 173 -9.38 -1.91 -31.12
CA GLU A 173 -7.98 -1.51 -31.25
C GLU A 173 -7.03 -2.44 -30.48
N ALA A 174 -7.58 -3.24 -29.54
CA ALA A 174 -6.84 -4.20 -28.73
C ALA A 174 -7.72 -5.37 -28.28
N GLU A 175 -7.07 -6.49 -27.99
CA GLU A 175 -7.69 -7.70 -27.45
C GLU A 175 -7.18 -7.96 -26.01
N PRO A 176 -8.05 -8.34 -25.07
CA PRO A 176 -7.62 -8.61 -23.69
C PRO A 176 -6.47 -9.61 -23.59
N ALA A 177 -6.48 -10.66 -24.41
CA ALA A 177 -5.49 -11.73 -24.39
C ALA A 177 -4.04 -11.27 -24.63
N SER A 178 -3.86 -10.17 -25.38
CA SER A 178 -2.56 -9.60 -25.73
C SER A 178 -2.29 -8.23 -25.09
N MET A 179 -3.26 -7.70 -24.34
CA MET A 179 -3.13 -6.41 -23.66
C MET A 179 -2.46 -6.61 -22.30
N PRO A 180 -1.22 -6.13 -22.10
CA PRO A 180 -0.51 -6.27 -20.84
C PRO A 180 -1.28 -5.66 -19.66
N ILE A 181 -1.05 -6.21 -18.47
CA ILE A 181 -1.47 -5.57 -17.22
C ILE A 181 -0.72 -4.26 -17.07
N GLU A 182 -1.44 -3.17 -16.82
CA GLU A 182 -0.83 -1.85 -16.62
C GLU A 182 -0.62 -1.54 -15.14
N TYR A 183 0.49 -0.86 -14.85
CA TYR A 183 0.92 -0.45 -13.51
C TYR A 183 1.11 1.05 -13.47
N GLN A 184 0.90 1.66 -12.31
CA GLN A 184 1.33 3.03 -12.09
C GLN A 184 2.81 3.06 -11.68
N THR A 185 3.70 3.22 -12.65
CA THR A 185 5.15 3.30 -12.43
C THR A 185 5.68 4.72 -12.60
N ASP A 186 4.91 5.62 -13.17
CA ASP A 186 5.28 7.01 -13.36
C ASP A 186 5.19 7.75 -12.01
N LYS A 187 6.29 8.37 -11.60
CA LYS A 187 6.36 9.16 -10.37
C LYS A 187 5.39 10.34 -10.33
N SER A 188 4.90 10.81 -11.49
CA SER A 188 3.92 11.89 -11.57
C SER A 188 2.52 11.48 -11.09
N VAL A 189 2.23 10.18 -11.06
CA VAL A 189 0.95 9.62 -10.58
C VAL A 189 1.07 8.92 -9.22
N LEU A 190 2.30 8.80 -8.70
CA LEU A 190 2.54 8.36 -7.34
C LEU A 190 2.54 9.58 -6.41
N GLU A 191 1.94 9.43 -5.24
CA GLU A 191 1.81 10.53 -4.28
C GLU A 191 2.38 10.17 -2.91
N VAL A 192 3.00 11.17 -2.27
CA VAL A 192 3.27 11.13 -0.84
C VAL A 192 2.07 11.79 -0.15
N ALA A 193 1.42 11.07 0.76
CA ALA A 193 0.38 11.65 1.62
C ALA A 193 0.80 11.53 3.09
N ILE A 194 0.58 12.60 3.86
CA ILE A 194 0.95 12.67 5.27
C ILE A 194 -0.20 13.27 6.07
N ASN A 195 -0.58 12.61 7.15
CA ASN A 195 -1.54 13.13 8.12
C ASN A 195 -0.80 14.03 9.13
N THR A 196 -1.11 15.33 9.09
CA THR A 196 -0.43 16.34 9.91
C THR A 196 -0.88 16.28 11.36
N GLU A 197 -2.15 15.96 11.65
CA GLU A 197 -2.61 15.79 13.02
C GLU A 197 -1.94 14.58 13.69
N THR A 198 -1.72 13.50 12.93
CA THR A 198 -1.00 12.32 13.43
C THR A 198 0.48 12.64 13.64
N ALA A 199 1.12 13.40 12.74
CA ALA A 199 2.48 13.88 12.95
C ALA A 199 2.60 14.67 14.25
N ASP A 200 1.70 15.63 14.49
CA ASP A 200 1.68 16.46 15.69
C ASP A 200 1.44 15.62 16.96
N LYS A 201 0.50 14.68 16.95
CA LYS A 201 0.22 13.77 18.07
C LYS A 201 1.43 12.91 18.44
N LEU A 202 2.20 12.50 17.44
CA LEU A 202 3.39 11.67 17.64
C LEU A 202 4.66 12.51 17.87
N GLY A 203 4.60 13.83 17.77
CA GLY A 203 5.74 14.72 17.92
C GLY A 203 6.78 14.57 16.79
N ILE A 204 6.35 14.15 15.60
CA ILE A 204 7.22 13.92 14.45
C ILE A 204 7.29 15.19 13.61
N THR A 205 8.51 15.71 13.41
CA THR A 205 8.75 16.82 12.51
C THR A 205 8.90 16.31 11.08
N ILE A 206 8.01 16.75 10.20
CA ILE A 206 8.08 16.38 8.77
C ILE A 206 9.20 17.21 8.12
N PRO A 207 10.22 16.57 7.50
CA PRO A 207 11.29 17.30 6.80
C PRO A 207 10.74 18.18 5.67
N ASP A 208 11.29 19.38 5.49
CA ASP A 208 10.82 20.35 4.48
C ASP A 208 10.86 19.77 3.06
N GLU A 209 11.84 18.94 2.76
CA GLU A 209 11.95 18.24 1.47
C GLU A 209 10.73 17.34 1.21
N VAL A 210 10.30 16.56 2.21
CA VAL A 210 9.12 15.70 2.08
C VAL A 210 7.86 16.56 2.03
N LYS A 211 7.76 17.56 2.91
CA LYS A 211 6.59 18.44 3.01
C LYS A 211 6.30 19.19 1.71
N SER A 212 7.36 19.54 0.95
CA SER A 212 7.21 20.31 -0.31
C SER A 212 6.57 19.51 -1.44
N THR A 213 6.58 18.17 -1.36
CA THR A 213 6.06 17.28 -2.40
C THR A 213 4.86 16.46 -1.94
N ALA A 214 4.56 16.49 -0.64
CA ALA A 214 3.48 15.67 -0.07
C ALA A 214 2.12 16.37 -0.15
N THR A 215 1.07 15.58 -0.33
CA THR A 215 -0.31 15.96 -0.02
C THR A 215 -0.48 15.87 1.49
N LEU A 216 -0.69 17.02 2.12
CA LEU A 216 -0.91 17.13 3.56
C LEU A 216 -2.40 16.97 3.86
N LEU A 217 -2.72 15.98 4.67
CA LEU A 217 -4.07 15.69 5.15
C LEU A 217 -4.19 16.12 6.63
N PRO A 218 -5.41 16.55 7.03
CA PRO A 218 -5.67 16.90 8.44
C PRO A 218 -5.67 15.65 9.32
#